data_a06874c76f68c756adfb7c7f9f443300
#
_entry.id   a06874c76f68c756adfb7c7f9f443300
#
_cell.length_a   1.000
_cell.length_b   1.000
_cell.length_c   1.000
_cell.angle_alpha   90.00
_cell.angle_beta   90.00
_cell.angle_gamma   90.00
#
_symmetry.space_group_name_H-M   'P 1'
#
loop_
_entity.id
_entity.type
_entity.pdbx_description
1 polymer ?
#
loop_
_entity_poly.entity_id
_entity_poly.type
_entity_poly.pdbx_seq_one_letter_code
_entity_poly.pdbx_strand_id
1 'polypeptide(L)'
;MSQKFVLGLLTGIILCSSLILIPRIQADYDPIKIKKTGNLPQMVEAIDLNKSYGFAGETMPDNFDTRERLDRELLVNAYWQSSTLLNIKAAHRYFPIIERILKENGVPDDFKYLAVAESSLRHVTSPANAKGFWQFRKLAAKEFGLEVNSEVDERYHIEKSTHAACAYLKKLYNRFGSWTNAAAAYNVGPSNFNRLLEDQKEDNYYKLNMNSETSRYVFRLIAIKEIMSQPENFGFYIESSEKYPPLDNYYEVTVDKSVANWGDFARDHNISYRMLKVYNPWLLDNKLTVIKNTYQIKIPKES
;
A
#
# COMPACT_ATOMS: atom_id res chain seq x y z
N MET A 1 -75.44 -8.21 26.01
CA MET A 1 -74.04 -7.71 26.03
C MET A 1 -74.06 -6.29 26.56
N SER A 2 -73.35 -5.96 27.62
CA SER A 2 -73.39 -4.63 28.23
C SER A 2 -72.63 -3.59 27.37
N GLN A 3 -73.16 -2.38 27.31
CA GLN A 3 -72.53 -1.26 26.57
C GLN A 3 -71.05 -1.04 26.92
N LYS A 4 -70.64 -1.43 28.11
CA LYS A 4 -69.26 -1.33 28.58
C LYS A 4 -68.31 -2.36 27.86
N PHE A 5 -68.85 -3.50 27.39
CA PHE A 5 -68.06 -4.50 26.67
C PHE A 5 -67.82 -4.09 25.20
N VAL A 6 -68.78 -3.44 24.60
CA VAL A 6 -68.66 -2.91 23.23
C VAL A 6 -67.72 -1.74 23.17
N LEU A 7 -67.71 -0.88 24.21
CA LEU A 7 -66.80 0.27 24.28
C LEU A 7 -65.32 -0.16 24.49
N GLY A 8 -65.09 -1.20 25.30
CA GLY A 8 -63.75 -1.79 25.47
C GLY A 8 -63.18 -2.47 24.23
N LEU A 9 -64.08 -3.12 23.43
CA LEU A 9 -63.68 -3.76 22.17
C LEU A 9 -63.33 -2.70 21.07
N LEU A 10 -64.06 -1.62 21.01
CA LEU A 10 -63.81 -0.51 20.05
C LEU A 10 -62.50 0.26 20.41
N THR A 11 -62.22 0.48 21.67
CA THR A 11 -60.96 1.11 22.09
C THR A 11 -59.75 0.19 21.89
N GLY A 12 -59.88 -1.11 22.07
CA GLY A 12 -58.83 -2.09 21.76
C GLY A 12 -58.49 -2.17 20.27
N ILE A 13 -59.50 -2.12 19.42
CA ILE A 13 -59.28 -2.14 17.95
C ILE A 13 -58.65 -0.84 17.46
N ILE A 14 -58.98 0.32 18.02
CA ILE A 14 -58.36 1.59 17.65
C ILE A 14 -56.90 1.65 18.13
N LEU A 15 -56.57 1.10 19.28
CA LEU A 15 -55.18 1.00 19.76
C LEU A 15 -54.31 -0.01 18.97
N CYS A 16 -54.89 -1.11 18.51
CA CYS A 16 -54.21 -2.05 17.61
C CYS A 16 -54.02 -1.52 16.20
N SER A 17 -54.99 -0.76 15.68
CA SER A 17 -54.84 -0.17 14.33
C SER A 17 -53.88 1.02 14.28
N SER A 18 -53.68 1.73 15.37
CA SER A 18 -52.69 2.83 15.46
C SER A 18 -51.23 2.28 15.57
N LEU A 19 -51.04 1.02 16.02
CA LEU A 19 -49.73 0.36 16.04
C LEU A 19 -49.34 -0.25 14.69
N ILE A 20 -50.27 -0.40 13.75
CA ILE A 20 -50.03 -0.93 12.41
C ILE A 20 -49.71 0.18 11.37
N LEU A 21 -49.96 1.44 11.73
CA LEU A 21 -49.75 2.60 10.88
C LEU A 21 -48.59 3.50 11.33
N ILE A 22 -47.54 2.92 11.94
CA ILE A 22 -46.25 3.60 11.92
C ILE A 22 -45.68 3.35 10.51
N PRO A 23 -45.66 4.35 9.63
CA PRO A 23 -44.89 4.20 8.40
C PRO A 23 -43.46 3.88 8.86
N ARG A 24 -42.93 2.72 8.48
CA ARG A 24 -41.49 2.55 8.42
C ARG A 24 -41.02 3.65 7.48
N ILE A 25 -40.63 4.79 8.07
CA ILE A 25 -39.72 5.70 7.42
C ILE A 25 -38.43 4.90 7.32
N GLN A 26 -38.38 4.04 6.30
CA GLN A 26 -37.14 3.58 5.74
C GLN A 26 -36.55 4.89 5.21
N ALA A 27 -35.64 5.50 5.98
CA ALA A 27 -34.82 6.54 5.44
C ALA A 27 -34.09 5.85 4.28
N ASP A 28 -34.57 6.09 3.07
CA ASP A 28 -33.77 5.89 1.87
C ASP A 28 -32.54 6.77 2.08
N TYR A 29 -31.50 6.17 2.65
CA TYR A 29 -30.18 6.75 2.65
C TYR A 29 -29.72 6.67 1.20
N ASP A 30 -30.21 7.59 0.37
CA ASP A 30 -29.57 7.86 -0.90
C ASP A 30 -28.13 8.29 -0.55
N PRO A 31 -27.11 7.49 -0.90
CA PRO A 31 -25.75 7.96 -0.74
C PRO A 31 -25.70 9.28 -1.52
N ILE A 32 -25.31 10.35 -0.84
CA ILE A 32 -25.17 11.66 -1.44
C ILE A 32 -24.26 11.44 -2.66
N LYS A 33 -24.86 11.39 -3.84
CA LYS A 33 -24.13 11.50 -5.10
C LYS A 33 -23.55 12.90 -5.12
N ILE A 34 -22.33 13.05 -4.58
CA ILE A 34 -21.58 14.30 -4.68
C ILE A 34 -21.40 14.53 -6.17
N LYS A 35 -22.22 15.40 -6.73
CA LYS A 35 -22.02 15.89 -8.08
C LYS A 35 -20.61 16.45 -8.12
N LYS A 36 -19.75 15.96 -9.03
CA LYS A 36 -18.42 16.53 -9.32
C LYS A 36 -18.64 17.98 -9.81
N THR A 37 -18.91 18.90 -8.90
CA THR A 37 -18.84 20.34 -9.15
C THR A 37 -17.37 20.69 -9.00
N GLY A 38 -16.83 21.54 -9.88
CA GLY A 38 -15.40 21.83 -9.99
C GLY A 38 -14.72 22.44 -8.75
N ASN A 39 -15.42 22.58 -7.64
CA ASN A 39 -14.88 22.92 -6.34
C ASN A 39 -14.89 21.65 -5.49
N LEU A 40 -13.70 21.12 -5.20
CA LEU A 40 -13.52 20.04 -4.25
C LEU A 40 -13.82 20.58 -2.84
N PRO A 41 -14.94 20.20 -2.19
CA PRO A 41 -15.20 20.61 -0.83
C PRO A 41 -14.15 19.97 0.08
N GLN A 42 -13.39 20.76 0.80
CA GLN A 42 -12.51 20.30 1.85
C GLN A 42 -13.30 20.27 3.16
N MET A 43 -13.90 19.13 3.48
CA MET A 43 -14.39 18.87 4.83
C MET A 43 -13.24 18.32 5.65
N VAL A 44 -13.00 18.91 6.81
CA VAL A 44 -12.00 18.46 7.77
C VAL A 44 -12.72 17.93 8.99
N GLU A 45 -12.63 16.62 9.21
CA GLU A 45 -13.28 15.92 10.31
C GLU A 45 -12.26 15.14 11.11
N ALA A 46 -12.50 14.97 12.41
CA ALA A 46 -11.74 14.04 13.23
C ALA A 46 -12.04 12.60 12.79
N ILE A 47 -11.02 11.74 12.85
CA ILE A 47 -11.18 10.32 12.48
C ILE A 47 -11.65 9.54 13.71
N ASP A 48 -12.72 8.73 13.54
CA ASP A 48 -13.18 7.84 14.60
C ASP A 48 -12.20 6.67 14.79
N LEU A 49 -11.63 6.58 15.98
CA LEU A 49 -10.67 5.54 16.38
C LEU A 49 -11.31 4.37 17.14
N ASN A 50 -12.64 4.26 17.19
CA ASN A 50 -13.36 3.26 17.98
C ASN A 50 -13.39 1.88 17.32
N LYS A 51 -12.22 1.39 16.87
CA LYS A 51 -12.03 0.01 16.37
C LYS A 51 -10.65 -0.52 16.72
N SER A 52 -10.47 -1.82 16.57
CA SER A 52 -9.15 -2.45 16.69
C SER A 52 -8.33 -2.22 15.42
N TYR A 53 -7.08 -1.84 15.58
CA TYR A 53 -6.11 -1.65 14.50
C TYR A 53 -4.98 -2.66 14.59
N GLY A 54 -4.32 -2.93 13.48
CA GLY A 54 -3.20 -3.85 13.46
C GLY A 54 -2.49 -3.91 12.11
N PHE A 55 -1.34 -4.57 12.11
CA PHE A 55 -0.50 -4.76 10.94
C PHE A 55 -0.05 -6.22 10.83
N ALA A 56 -0.14 -6.80 9.64
CA ALA A 56 0.34 -8.16 9.34
C ALA A 56 -0.25 -9.26 10.26
N GLY A 57 -1.52 -9.10 10.67
CA GLY A 57 -2.20 -10.02 11.58
C GLY A 57 -1.90 -9.80 13.06
N GLU A 58 -1.07 -8.82 13.42
CA GLU A 58 -0.71 -8.47 14.78
C GLU A 58 -1.50 -7.23 15.23
N THR A 59 -2.16 -7.33 16.39
CA THR A 59 -2.99 -6.24 16.92
C THR A 59 -2.11 -5.15 17.55
N MET A 60 -2.41 -3.90 17.24
CA MET A 60 -1.82 -2.73 17.92
C MET A 60 -2.39 -2.64 19.34
N PRO A 61 -1.55 -2.41 20.38
CA PRO A 61 -2.04 -2.14 21.73
C PRO A 61 -2.98 -0.93 21.75
N ASP A 62 -4.07 -1.04 22.51
CA ASP A 62 -5.07 0.01 22.64
C ASP A 62 -4.86 0.81 23.92
N ASN A 63 -4.13 1.93 23.84
CA ASN A 63 -3.91 2.88 24.92
C ASN A 63 -3.80 4.31 24.36
N PHE A 64 -3.72 5.32 25.22
CA PHE A 64 -3.73 6.72 24.81
C PHE A 64 -2.54 7.06 23.86
N ASP A 65 -1.33 6.56 24.13
CA ASP A 65 -0.12 6.83 23.33
C ASP A 65 -0.25 6.27 21.91
N THR A 66 -0.65 5.00 21.79
CA THR A 66 -0.81 4.36 20.49
C THR A 66 -1.96 4.97 19.69
N ARG A 67 -3.05 5.37 20.35
CA ARG A 67 -4.18 6.07 19.71
C ARG A 67 -3.76 7.43 19.17
N GLU A 68 -3.07 8.27 19.94
CA GLU A 68 -2.60 9.59 19.50
C GLU A 68 -1.59 9.49 18.35
N ARG A 69 -0.68 8.51 18.40
CA ARG A 69 0.31 8.27 17.35
C ARG A 69 -0.37 7.78 16.05
N LEU A 70 -1.38 6.92 16.16
CA LEU A 70 -2.15 6.47 15.01
C LEU A 70 -3.01 7.58 14.43
N ASP A 71 -3.73 8.33 15.26
CA ASP A 71 -4.57 9.47 14.85
C ASP A 71 -3.77 10.46 14.01
N ARG A 72 -2.58 10.82 14.48
CA ARG A 72 -1.67 11.68 13.72
C ARG A 72 -1.38 11.13 12.32
N GLU A 73 -1.05 9.84 12.18
CA GLU A 73 -0.71 9.26 10.88
C GLU A 73 -1.94 9.12 9.98
N LEU A 74 -3.10 8.82 10.54
CA LEU A 74 -4.36 8.81 9.79
C LEU A 74 -4.68 10.20 9.25
N LEU A 75 -4.65 11.24 10.10
CA LEU A 75 -4.89 12.62 9.69
C LEU A 75 -3.89 13.08 8.62
N VAL A 76 -2.59 12.86 8.83
CA VAL A 76 -1.56 13.26 7.87
C VAL A 76 -1.77 12.60 6.51
N ASN A 77 -2.06 11.30 6.46
CA ASN A 77 -2.24 10.60 5.18
C ASN A 77 -3.62 10.88 4.55
N ALA A 78 -4.69 11.05 5.33
CA ALA A 78 -6.01 11.39 4.80
C ALA A 78 -6.01 12.80 4.18
N TYR A 79 -5.38 13.78 4.83
CA TYR A 79 -5.35 15.16 4.36
C TYR A 79 -4.18 15.49 3.43
N TRP A 80 -3.27 14.57 3.19
CA TRP A 80 -2.30 14.65 2.09
C TRP A 80 -2.92 14.12 0.78
N GLN A 81 -4.04 14.69 0.42
CA GLN A 81 -5.02 14.19 -0.55
C GLN A 81 -4.42 13.81 -1.90
N SER A 82 -3.60 14.67 -2.49
CA SER A 82 -3.00 14.40 -3.81
C SER A 82 -2.05 13.20 -3.78
N SER A 83 -1.26 13.04 -2.72
CA SER A 83 -0.36 11.91 -2.56
C SER A 83 -1.15 10.60 -2.37
N THR A 84 -2.12 10.62 -1.47
CA THR A 84 -2.96 9.44 -1.19
C THR A 84 -3.78 9.03 -2.40
N LEU A 85 -4.38 9.98 -3.12
CA LEU A 85 -5.09 9.72 -4.37
C LEU A 85 -4.20 9.07 -5.42
N LEU A 86 -2.96 9.58 -5.61
CA LEU A 86 -2.00 9.01 -6.54
C LEU A 86 -1.53 7.62 -6.11
N ASN A 87 -1.39 7.37 -4.80
CA ASN A 87 -1.05 6.05 -4.28
C ASN A 87 -2.15 5.02 -4.58
N ILE A 88 -3.44 5.39 -4.37
CA ILE A 88 -4.58 4.52 -4.69
C ILE A 88 -4.62 4.21 -6.20
N LYS A 89 -4.38 5.20 -7.06
CA LYS A 89 -4.32 5.00 -8.52
C LYS A 89 -3.18 4.08 -8.93
N ALA A 90 -1.99 4.26 -8.34
CA ALA A 90 -0.81 3.44 -8.61
C ALA A 90 -0.94 2.02 -8.06
N ALA A 91 -1.58 1.84 -6.91
CA ALA A 91 -1.82 0.54 -6.30
C ALA A 91 -2.60 -0.39 -7.24
N HIS A 92 -3.57 0.11 -7.97
CA HIS A 92 -4.31 -0.70 -8.96
C HIS A 92 -3.39 -1.33 -10.02
N ARG A 93 -2.30 -0.65 -10.38
CA ARG A 93 -1.30 -1.16 -11.34
C ARG A 93 -0.35 -2.17 -10.72
N TYR A 94 0.13 -1.92 -9.51
CA TYR A 94 1.29 -2.61 -8.97
C TYR A 94 0.96 -3.63 -7.88
N PHE A 95 -0.14 -3.47 -7.16
CA PHE A 95 -0.53 -4.41 -6.10
C PHE A 95 -0.75 -5.83 -6.59
N PRO A 96 -1.39 -6.09 -7.76
CA PRO A 96 -1.56 -7.47 -8.21
C PRO A 96 -0.24 -8.26 -8.33
N ILE A 97 0.85 -7.60 -8.74
CA ILE A 97 2.18 -8.21 -8.83
C ILE A 97 2.77 -8.41 -7.43
N ILE A 98 2.71 -7.37 -6.59
CA ILE A 98 3.27 -7.39 -5.24
C ILE A 98 2.55 -8.44 -4.37
N GLU A 99 1.21 -8.43 -4.35
CA GLU A 99 0.36 -9.35 -3.58
C GLU A 99 0.63 -10.81 -3.94
N ARG A 100 0.72 -11.12 -5.23
CA ARG A 100 1.06 -12.46 -5.70
C ARG A 100 2.41 -12.91 -5.15
N ILE A 101 3.44 -12.06 -5.23
CA ILE A 101 4.79 -12.42 -4.78
C ILE A 101 4.88 -12.51 -3.25
N LEU A 102 4.21 -11.61 -2.51
CA LEU A 102 4.10 -11.70 -1.05
C LEU A 102 3.50 -13.05 -0.64
N LYS A 103 2.38 -13.44 -1.26
CA LYS A 103 1.69 -14.71 -1.03
C LYS A 103 2.57 -15.92 -1.34
N GLU A 104 3.24 -15.94 -2.49
CA GLU A 104 4.15 -17.00 -2.91
C GLU A 104 5.30 -17.21 -1.91
N ASN A 105 5.72 -16.14 -1.24
CA ASN A 105 6.82 -16.17 -0.26
C ASN A 105 6.36 -16.32 1.20
N GLY A 106 5.07 -16.41 1.47
CA GLY A 106 4.52 -16.51 2.82
C GLY A 106 4.74 -15.24 3.67
N VAL A 107 4.79 -14.07 3.04
CA VAL A 107 4.85 -12.77 3.71
C VAL A 107 3.44 -12.18 3.77
N PRO A 108 2.99 -11.63 4.92
CA PRO A 108 1.66 -11.05 5.05
C PRO A 108 1.38 -9.96 4.00
N ASP A 109 0.16 -9.96 3.48
CA ASP A 109 -0.29 -9.06 2.42
C ASP A 109 -0.15 -7.58 2.79
N ASP A 110 -0.29 -7.24 4.07
CA ASP A 110 -0.12 -5.87 4.58
C ASP A 110 1.22 -5.23 4.22
N PHE A 111 2.26 -6.03 3.92
CA PHE A 111 3.55 -5.51 3.50
C PHE A 111 3.53 -4.80 2.13
N LYS A 112 2.49 -4.93 1.33
CA LYS A 112 2.30 -4.08 0.14
C LYS A 112 2.24 -2.59 0.49
N TYR A 113 1.71 -2.24 1.67
CA TYR A 113 1.66 -0.86 2.15
C TYR A 113 3.03 -0.32 2.59
N LEU A 114 3.99 -1.20 2.87
CA LEU A 114 5.39 -0.79 3.07
C LEU A 114 5.98 -0.21 1.79
N ALA A 115 5.74 -0.83 0.62
CA ALA A 115 6.18 -0.27 -0.66
C ALA A 115 5.54 1.12 -0.94
N VAL A 116 4.29 1.34 -0.48
CA VAL A 116 3.67 2.67 -0.54
C VAL A 116 4.38 3.65 0.38
N ALA A 117 4.63 3.29 1.63
CA ALA A 117 5.29 4.15 2.61
C ALA A 117 6.71 4.55 2.18
N GLU A 118 7.45 3.64 1.56
CA GLU A 118 8.83 3.84 1.13
C GLU A 118 8.96 4.73 -0.12
N SER A 119 8.08 4.57 -1.10
CA SER A 119 8.27 5.19 -2.41
C SER A 119 7.01 5.79 -3.04
N SER A 120 5.85 5.66 -2.40
CA SER A 120 4.56 5.95 -3.04
C SER A 120 4.38 5.19 -4.37
N LEU A 121 4.88 3.95 -4.43
CA LEU A 121 4.90 3.10 -5.63
C LEU A 121 5.53 3.79 -6.85
N ARG A 122 6.62 4.53 -6.64
CA ARG A 122 7.35 5.25 -7.69
C ARG A 122 8.82 4.83 -7.74
N HIS A 123 9.42 4.98 -8.92
CA HIS A 123 10.86 4.74 -9.12
C HIS A 123 11.66 5.95 -8.65
N VAL A 124 11.75 6.12 -7.33
CA VAL A 124 12.45 7.26 -6.70
C VAL A 124 13.81 6.85 -6.12
N THR A 125 14.65 7.85 -5.91
CA THR A 125 15.92 7.71 -5.21
C THR A 125 15.91 8.61 -3.98
N SER A 126 16.15 8.04 -2.81
CA SER A 126 16.26 8.81 -1.56
C SER A 126 17.60 9.55 -1.43
N PRO A 127 17.72 10.53 -0.53
CA PRO A 127 19.00 11.18 -0.23
C PRO A 127 20.10 10.19 0.20
N ALA A 128 19.73 9.05 0.79
CA ALA A 128 20.65 7.98 1.18
C ALA A 128 20.95 6.97 0.06
N ASN A 129 20.58 7.27 -1.21
CA ASN A 129 20.72 6.41 -2.38
C ASN A 129 19.98 5.06 -2.26
N ALA A 130 18.92 4.99 -1.46
CA ALA A 130 17.96 3.92 -1.55
C ALA A 130 17.08 4.11 -2.78
N LYS A 131 16.69 3.02 -3.47
CA LYS A 131 16.02 3.10 -4.77
C LYS A 131 14.88 2.10 -4.92
N GLY A 132 13.95 2.44 -5.81
CA GLY A 132 12.83 1.59 -6.22
C GLY A 132 11.70 1.55 -5.20
N PHE A 133 10.74 0.66 -5.42
CA PHE A 133 9.54 0.57 -4.58
C PHE A 133 9.83 0.22 -3.13
N TRP A 134 10.84 -0.63 -2.91
CA TRP A 134 11.25 -1.14 -1.61
C TRP A 134 12.39 -0.35 -0.97
N GLN A 135 12.86 0.72 -1.60
CA GLN A 135 13.95 1.58 -1.13
C GLN A 135 15.20 0.82 -0.63
N PHE A 136 15.61 -0.17 -1.39
CA PHE A 136 16.84 -0.88 -1.09
C PHE A 136 18.08 0.01 -1.23
N ARG A 137 18.97 -0.01 -0.25
CA ARG A 137 20.34 0.47 -0.41
C ARG A 137 21.16 -0.54 -1.21
N LYS A 138 22.17 -0.07 -1.95
CA LYS A 138 22.94 -0.91 -2.90
C LYS A 138 23.51 -2.19 -2.27
N LEU A 139 24.06 -2.10 -1.05
CA LEU A 139 24.64 -3.28 -0.38
C LEU A 139 23.57 -4.31 -0.03
N ALA A 140 22.45 -3.86 0.56
CA ALA A 140 21.34 -4.75 0.89
C ALA A 140 20.72 -5.36 -0.39
N ALA A 141 20.55 -4.58 -1.47
CA ALA A 141 20.07 -5.11 -2.74
C ALA A 141 20.91 -6.28 -3.24
N LYS A 142 22.24 -6.13 -3.23
CA LYS A 142 23.18 -7.20 -3.64
C LYS A 142 23.15 -8.40 -2.70
N GLU A 143 23.02 -8.19 -1.39
CA GLU A 143 22.88 -9.27 -0.40
C GLU A 143 21.67 -10.16 -0.71
N PHE A 144 20.58 -9.57 -1.20
CA PHE A 144 19.36 -10.28 -1.57
C PHE A 144 19.25 -10.59 -3.07
N GLY A 145 20.39 -10.63 -3.79
CA GLY A 145 20.50 -11.17 -5.14
C GLY A 145 20.15 -10.23 -6.27
N LEU A 146 19.96 -8.92 -6.00
CA LEU A 146 19.68 -7.94 -7.03
C LEU A 146 20.96 -7.47 -7.72
N GLU A 147 20.95 -7.43 -9.04
CA GLU A 147 22.01 -6.83 -9.83
C GLU A 147 21.94 -5.29 -9.76
N VAL A 148 23.09 -4.67 -9.41
CA VAL A 148 23.20 -3.20 -9.32
C VAL A 148 24.56 -2.77 -9.85
N ASN A 149 24.56 -2.26 -11.08
CA ASN A 149 25.75 -1.71 -11.76
C ASN A 149 25.39 -0.38 -12.48
N SER A 150 26.17 0.04 -13.47
CA SER A 150 25.93 1.27 -14.25
C SER A 150 24.86 1.10 -15.33
N GLU A 151 24.66 -0.11 -15.85
CA GLU A 151 23.73 -0.41 -16.93
C GLU A 151 22.40 -0.99 -16.43
N VAL A 152 22.45 -1.73 -15.29
CA VAL A 152 21.33 -2.45 -14.69
C VAL A 152 21.18 -2.08 -13.21
N ASP A 153 19.94 -1.78 -12.79
CA ASP A 153 19.60 -1.59 -11.37
C ASP A 153 18.26 -2.28 -11.07
N GLU A 154 18.33 -3.54 -10.63
CA GLU A 154 17.16 -4.36 -10.38
C GLU A 154 16.34 -3.95 -9.15
N ARG A 155 16.78 -2.93 -8.40
CA ARG A 155 15.93 -2.26 -7.40
C ARG A 155 14.70 -1.61 -8.02
N TYR A 156 14.76 -1.29 -9.32
CA TYR A 156 13.64 -0.79 -10.12
C TYR A 156 12.82 -1.90 -10.80
N HIS A 157 13.27 -3.15 -10.76
CA HIS A 157 12.55 -4.29 -11.31
C HIS A 157 11.52 -4.78 -10.29
N ILE A 158 10.23 -4.56 -10.53
CA ILE A 158 9.19 -4.77 -9.53
C ILE A 158 9.18 -6.22 -9.00
N GLU A 159 9.23 -7.22 -9.86
CA GLU A 159 9.16 -8.62 -9.46
C GLU A 159 10.40 -9.00 -8.65
N LYS A 160 11.60 -8.76 -9.19
CA LYS A 160 12.86 -9.14 -8.53
C LYS A 160 13.04 -8.41 -7.20
N SER A 161 12.76 -7.10 -7.16
CA SER A 161 12.88 -6.34 -5.91
C SER A 161 11.85 -6.74 -4.86
N THR A 162 10.65 -7.19 -5.27
CA THR A 162 9.65 -7.72 -4.34
C THR A 162 10.07 -9.07 -3.76
N HIS A 163 10.63 -9.99 -4.57
CA HIS A 163 11.22 -11.23 -4.05
C HIS A 163 12.36 -10.96 -3.06
N ALA A 164 13.24 -10.01 -3.38
CA ALA A 164 14.31 -9.58 -2.48
C ALA A 164 13.76 -9.01 -1.16
N ALA A 165 12.71 -8.19 -1.24
CA ALA A 165 12.03 -7.63 -0.06
C ALA A 165 11.41 -8.72 0.81
N CYS A 166 10.75 -9.72 0.20
CA CYS A 166 10.23 -10.87 0.93
C CYS A 166 11.32 -11.63 1.68
N ALA A 167 12.46 -11.89 1.03
CA ALA A 167 13.59 -12.58 1.66
C ALA A 167 14.14 -11.76 2.84
N TYR A 168 14.27 -10.44 2.69
CA TYR A 168 14.72 -9.56 3.76
C TYR A 168 13.71 -9.50 4.91
N LEU A 169 12.43 -9.32 4.66
CA LEU A 169 11.38 -9.30 5.67
C LEU A 169 11.31 -10.62 6.47
N LYS A 170 11.44 -11.76 5.81
CA LYS A 170 11.52 -13.07 6.48
C LYS A 170 12.77 -13.19 7.36
N LYS A 171 13.93 -12.69 6.91
CA LYS A 171 15.14 -12.63 7.73
C LYS A 171 14.93 -11.78 8.99
N LEU A 172 14.22 -10.64 8.87
CA LEU A 172 13.88 -9.77 9.98
C LEU A 172 12.86 -10.42 10.93
N TYR A 173 11.82 -11.04 10.39
CA TYR A 173 10.86 -11.79 11.18
C TYR A 173 11.50 -12.92 11.98
N ASN A 174 12.36 -13.73 11.36
CA ASN A 174 13.08 -14.79 12.04
C ASN A 174 13.98 -14.27 13.18
N ARG A 175 14.48 -13.03 13.05
CA ARG A 175 15.33 -12.41 14.07
C ARG A 175 14.54 -11.81 15.22
N PHE A 176 13.39 -11.18 14.95
CA PHE A 176 12.66 -10.37 15.91
C PHE A 176 11.32 -10.97 16.37
N GLY A 177 10.90 -12.09 15.79
CA GLY A 177 9.75 -12.89 16.24
C GLY A 177 8.38 -12.28 15.95
N SER A 178 8.31 -11.07 15.34
CA SER A 178 7.06 -10.38 15.03
C SER A 178 7.17 -9.60 13.74
N TRP A 179 6.07 -9.51 13.00
CA TRP A 179 5.99 -8.75 11.75
C TRP A 179 6.04 -7.24 11.99
N THR A 180 5.49 -6.77 13.11
CA THR A 180 5.57 -5.37 13.56
C THR A 180 7.03 -4.98 13.81
N ASN A 181 7.77 -5.80 14.56
CA ASN A 181 9.19 -5.58 14.80
C ASN A 181 10.01 -5.68 13.51
N ALA A 182 9.67 -6.62 12.62
CA ALA A 182 10.31 -6.73 11.31
C ALA A 182 10.13 -5.47 10.46
N ALA A 183 8.92 -4.90 10.43
CA ALA A 183 8.65 -3.64 9.73
C ALA A 183 9.44 -2.46 10.33
N ALA A 184 9.51 -2.37 11.66
CA ALA A 184 10.31 -1.35 12.34
C ALA A 184 11.82 -1.50 12.04
N ALA A 185 12.32 -2.74 12.09
CA ALA A 185 13.72 -3.06 11.78
C ALA A 185 14.07 -2.83 10.30
N TYR A 186 13.11 -2.98 9.39
CA TYR A 186 13.27 -2.62 7.98
C TYR A 186 13.59 -1.13 7.83
N ASN A 187 12.87 -0.26 8.53
CA ASN A 187 13.05 1.19 8.48
C ASN A 187 14.35 1.64 9.14
N VAL A 188 14.59 1.28 10.41
CA VAL A 188 15.73 1.83 11.18
C VAL A 188 17.02 1.02 11.02
N GLY A 189 16.93 -0.13 10.41
CA GLY A 189 18.00 -1.12 10.29
C GLY A 189 18.06 -2.09 11.46
N PRO A 190 18.33 -3.38 11.20
CA PRO A 190 18.23 -4.45 12.20
C PRO A 190 19.17 -4.29 13.39
N SER A 191 20.37 -3.76 13.18
CA SER A 191 21.33 -3.54 14.27
C SER A 191 20.88 -2.41 15.22
N ASN A 192 20.35 -1.31 14.65
CA ASN A 192 19.82 -0.22 15.46
C ASN A 192 18.56 -0.64 16.22
N PHE A 193 17.67 -1.39 15.58
CA PHE A 193 16.45 -1.88 16.22
C PHE A 193 16.78 -2.83 17.38
N ASN A 194 17.72 -3.77 17.17
CA ASN A 194 18.20 -4.66 18.23
C ASN A 194 18.76 -3.90 19.44
N ARG A 195 19.62 -2.90 19.16
CA ARG A 195 20.17 -2.05 20.23
C ARG A 195 19.08 -1.32 21.01
N LEU A 196 18.05 -0.80 20.35
CA LEU A 196 16.92 -0.13 21.02
C LEU A 196 16.15 -1.09 21.95
N LEU A 197 15.91 -2.33 21.52
CA LEU A 197 15.28 -3.35 22.35
C LEU A 197 16.15 -3.68 23.59
N GLU A 198 17.45 -3.86 23.40
CA GLU A 198 18.40 -4.19 24.48
C GLU A 198 18.57 -3.03 25.48
N ASP A 199 18.80 -1.81 24.99
CA ASP A 199 19.04 -0.62 25.82
C ASP A 199 17.81 -0.26 26.66
N GLN A 200 16.59 -0.41 26.10
CA GLN A 200 15.35 -0.05 26.77
C GLN A 200 14.69 -1.22 27.49
N LYS A 201 15.27 -2.44 27.39
CA LYS A 201 14.76 -3.68 28.02
C LYS A 201 13.31 -4.01 27.60
N GLU A 202 12.99 -3.73 26.34
CA GLU A 202 11.66 -3.97 25.76
C GLU A 202 11.73 -5.02 24.65
N ASP A 203 10.57 -5.56 24.29
CA ASP A 203 10.44 -6.69 23.36
C ASP A 203 9.69 -6.35 22.07
N ASN A 204 9.03 -5.19 22.01
CA ASN A 204 8.25 -4.80 20.85
C ASN A 204 8.30 -3.30 20.55
N TYR A 205 8.02 -2.98 19.27
CA TYR A 205 8.03 -1.65 18.71
C TYR A 205 7.19 -0.62 19.50
N TYR A 206 5.99 -1.00 19.93
CA TYR A 206 5.04 -0.05 20.54
C TYR A 206 5.51 0.51 21.88
N LYS A 207 6.41 -0.20 22.57
CA LYS A 207 6.95 0.19 23.87
C LYS A 207 8.26 1.00 23.77
N LEU A 208 8.85 1.10 22.57
CA LEU A 208 10.13 1.76 22.38
C LEU A 208 10.00 3.28 22.24
N ASN A 209 10.89 4.00 22.92
CA ASN A 209 11.13 5.41 22.67
C ASN A 209 12.19 5.55 21.56
N MET A 210 11.80 6.13 20.44
CA MET A 210 12.62 6.20 19.22
C MET A 210 12.61 7.62 18.65
N ASN A 211 13.48 7.86 17.65
CA ASN A 211 13.40 9.09 16.87
C ASN A 211 12.03 9.23 16.18
N SER A 212 11.67 10.46 15.82
CA SER A 212 10.35 10.80 15.31
C SER A 212 9.95 10.03 14.03
N GLU A 213 10.90 9.66 13.17
CA GLU A 213 10.61 8.91 11.96
C GLU A 213 10.26 7.44 12.27
N THR A 214 11.15 6.75 12.98
CA THR A 214 10.95 5.33 13.30
C THR A 214 9.75 5.13 14.22
N SER A 215 9.53 6.05 15.19
CA SER A 215 8.38 5.96 16.11
C SER A 215 7.02 6.09 15.41
N ARG A 216 6.99 6.68 14.21
CA ARG A 216 5.79 6.87 13.38
C ARG A 216 5.61 5.76 12.33
N TYR A 217 6.65 4.98 12.05
CA TYR A 217 6.72 4.17 10.84
C TYR A 217 5.62 3.11 10.77
N VAL A 218 5.46 2.26 11.79
CA VAL A 218 4.42 1.21 11.79
C VAL A 218 3.02 1.83 11.83
N PHE A 219 2.81 2.92 12.58
CA PHE A 219 1.53 3.64 12.56
C PHE A 219 1.21 4.21 11.19
N ARG A 220 2.22 4.67 10.44
CA ARG A 220 2.06 5.07 9.04
C ARG A 220 1.64 3.91 8.15
N LEU A 221 2.21 2.72 8.34
CA LEU A 221 1.78 1.52 7.60
C LEU A 221 0.32 1.17 7.89
N ILE A 222 -0.09 1.22 9.17
CA ILE A 222 -1.48 1.00 9.58
C ILE A 222 -2.38 2.06 8.95
N ALA A 223 -2.03 3.34 9.02
CA ALA A 223 -2.82 4.42 8.46
C ALA A 223 -2.98 4.31 6.93
N ILE A 224 -1.90 4.03 6.20
CA ILE A 224 -1.93 3.81 4.75
C ILE A 224 -2.83 2.61 4.42
N LYS A 225 -2.71 1.51 5.15
CA LYS A 225 -3.58 0.33 5.01
C LYS A 225 -5.05 0.70 5.19
N GLU A 226 -5.40 1.35 6.29
CA GLU A 226 -6.78 1.73 6.61
C GLU A 226 -7.38 2.61 5.51
N ILE A 227 -6.66 3.63 5.09
CA ILE A 227 -7.14 4.57 4.07
C ILE A 227 -7.26 3.90 2.69
N MET A 228 -6.26 3.12 2.29
CA MET A 228 -6.25 2.52 0.95
C MET A 228 -7.15 1.30 0.82
N SER A 229 -7.46 0.61 1.91
CA SER A 229 -8.41 -0.52 1.91
C SER A 229 -9.88 -0.07 1.90
N GLN A 230 -10.18 1.09 2.45
CA GLN A 230 -11.53 1.66 2.51
C GLN A 230 -11.49 3.17 2.21
N PRO A 231 -11.10 3.57 0.99
CA PRO A 231 -10.80 4.96 0.66
C PRO A 231 -12.02 5.89 0.81
N GLU A 232 -13.23 5.40 0.58
CA GLU A 232 -14.46 6.17 0.69
C GLU A 232 -14.71 6.63 2.12
N ASN A 233 -14.30 5.85 3.14
CA ASN A 233 -14.41 6.25 4.55
C ASN A 233 -13.51 7.45 4.90
N PHE A 234 -12.58 7.79 4.03
CA PHE A 234 -11.64 8.91 4.18
C PHE A 234 -11.84 9.98 3.09
N GLY A 235 -12.96 9.94 2.40
CA GLY A 235 -13.33 10.96 1.39
C GLY A 235 -12.66 10.79 0.02
N PHE A 236 -12.08 9.62 -0.28
CA PHE A 236 -11.49 9.34 -1.59
C PHE A 236 -12.45 8.52 -2.46
N TYR A 237 -13.07 9.16 -3.41
CA TYR A 237 -13.99 8.56 -4.37
C TYR A 237 -13.31 8.46 -5.74
N ILE A 238 -12.98 7.24 -6.17
CA ILE A 238 -12.18 6.99 -7.38
C ILE A 238 -12.84 5.88 -8.18
N GLU A 239 -13.34 6.21 -9.34
CA GLU A 239 -13.89 5.23 -10.27
C GLU A 239 -12.79 4.29 -10.81
N SER A 240 -13.17 3.06 -11.16
CA SER A 240 -12.22 2.07 -11.70
C SER A 240 -11.50 2.58 -12.95
N SER A 241 -12.18 3.32 -13.82
CA SER A 241 -11.63 3.94 -15.03
C SER A 241 -10.62 5.07 -14.77
N GLU A 242 -10.60 5.61 -13.54
CA GLU A 242 -9.67 6.68 -13.14
C GLU A 242 -8.37 6.12 -12.55
N LYS A 243 -8.32 4.82 -12.25
CA LYS A 243 -7.14 4.14 -11.71
C LYS A 243 -6.14 3.83 -12.84
N TYR A 244 -4.87 3.73 -12.50
CA TYR A 244 -3.86 3.38 -13.50
C TYR A 244 -3.95 1.89 -13.86
N PRO A 245 -4.18 1.53 -15.15
CA PRO A 245 -4.31 0.13 -15.53
C PRO A 245 -3.00 -0.63 -15.33
N PRO A 246 -3.03 -1.95 -15.08
CA PRO A 246 -1.86 -2.80 -15.09
C PRO A 246 -1.05 -2.69 -16.39
N LEU A 247 0.27 -2.89 -16.29
CA LEU A 247 1.17 -2.98 -17.46
C LEU A 247 1.39 -4.46 -17.79
N ASP A 248 0.33 -5.17 -18.13
CA ASP A 248 0.30 -6.62 -18.36
C ASP A 248 0.18 -7.02 -19.83
N ASN A 249 -0.10 -6.04 -20.71
CA ASN A 249 -0.17 -6.28 -22.17
C ASN A 249 1.24 -6.16 -22.81
N TYR A 250 2.07 -7.19 -22.64
CA TYR A 250 3.41 -7.28 -23.21
C TYR A 250 3.75 -8.71 -23.64
N TYR A 251 4.85 -8.86 -24.36
CA TYR A 251 5.58 -10.13 -24.51
C TYR A 251 7.01 -9.96 -24.04
N GLU A 252 7.70 -11.07 -23.77
CA GLU A 252 9.08 -11.03 -23.31
C GLU A 252 10.04 -11.46 -24.42
N VAL A 253 11.16 -10.75 -24.51
CA VAL A 253 12.26 -11.07 -25.40
C VAL A 253 13.47 -11.43 -24.57
N THR A 254 14.04 -12.62 -24.79
CA THR A 254 15.27 -13.06 -24.14
C THR A 254 16.47 -12.40 -24.82
N VAL A 255 17.25 -11.64 -24.05
CA VAL A 255 18.49 -11.02 -24.47
C VAL A 255 19.65 -11.72 -23.81
N ASP A 256 20.41 -12.48 -24.64
CA ASP A 256 21.60 -13.26 -24.27
C ASP A 256 22.89 -12.71 -24.87
N LYS A 257 22.79 -11.63 -25.67
CA LYS A 257 23.89 -10.92 -26.29
C LYS A 257 23.83 -9.43 -25.95
N SER A 258 25.01 -8.79 -25.97
CA SER A 258 25.09 -7.35 -25.72
C SER A 258 24.25 -6.55 -26.70
N VAL A 259 23.54 -5.55 -26.19
CA VAL A 259 22.74 -4.60 -26.95
C VAL A 259 23.53 -3.29 -27.04
N ALA A 260 23.91 -2.89 -28.25
CA ALA A 260 24.72 -1.70 -28.46
C ALA A 260 23.91 -0.42 -28.20
N ASN A 261 22.61 -0.43 -28.55
CA ASN A 261 21.72 0.72 -28.38
C ASN A 261 20.27 0.26 -28.18
N TRP A 262 19.68 0.63 -27.04
CA TRP A 262 18.27 0.32 -26.74
C TRP A 262 17.27 1.09 -27.61
N GLY A 263 17.69 2.19 -28.26
CA GLY A 263 16.85 2.90 -29.22
C GLY A 263 16.66 2.11 -30.50
N ASP A 264 17.74 1.48 -31.01
CA ASP A 264 17.66 0.60 -32.17
C ASP A 264 16.83 -0.64 -31.85
N PHE A 265 17.09 -1.29 -30.69
CA PHE A 265 16.31 -2.41 -30.21
C PHE A 265 14.80 -2.09 -30.10
N ALA A 266 14.45 -0.93 -29.56
CA ALA A 266 13.05 -0.51 -29.44
C ALA A 266 12.40 -0.34 -30.83
N ARG A 267 13.12 0.28 -31.78
CA ARG A 267 12.65 0.47 -33.16
C ARG A 267 12.43 -0.87 -33.89
N ASP A 268 13.33 -1.83 -33.70
CA ASP A 268 13.22 -3.17 -34.28
C ASP A 268 11.99 -3.94 -33.74
N HIS A 269 11.48 -3.57 -32.57
CA HIS A 269 10.27 -4.08 -31.97
C HIS A 269 9.03 -3.16 -32.14
N ASN A 270 9.12 -2.14 -33.00
CA ASN A 270 8.05 -1.15 -33.29
C ASN A 270 7.52 -0.42 -32.06
N ILE A 271 8.37 -0.16 -31.05
CA ILE A 271 8.01 0.62 -29.87
C ILE A 271 8.93 1.84 -29.71
N SER A 272 8.46 2.84 -28.97
CA SER A 272 9.34 3.96 -28.61
C SER A 272 10.34 3.56 -27.51
N TYR A 273 11.52 4.20 -27.53
CA TYR A 273 12.50 4.07 -26.43
C TYR A 273 11.88 4.39 -25.07
N ARG A 274 10.96 5.37 -24.99
CA ARG A 274 10.24 5.70 -23.78
C ARG A 274 9.42 4.52 -23.27
N MET A 275 8.67 3.83 -24.13
CA MET A 275 7.86 2.69 -23.75
C MET A 275 8.72 1.49 -23.35
N LEU A 276 9.85 1.24 -24.01
CA LEU A 276 10.83 0.25 -23.57
C LEU A 276 11.25 0.50 -22.11
N LYS A 277 11.59 1.75 -21.74
CA LYS A 277 12.02 2.12 -20.39
C LYS A 277 10.87 2.11 -19.37
N VAL A 278 9.63 2.38 -19.77
CA VAL A 278 8.45 2.27 -18.89
C VAL A 278 8.23 0.83 -18.45
N TYR A 279 8.36 -0.14 -19.37
CA TYR A 279 8.20 -1.55 -19.06
C TYR A 279 9.43 -2.20 -18.44
N ASN A 280 10.61 -1.61 -18.64
CA ASN A 280 11.90 -2.07 -18.12
C ASN A 280 12.67 -0.94 -17.42
N PRO A 281 12.16 -0.38 -16.32
CA PRO A 281 12.76 0.78 -15.65
C PRO A 281 14.12 0.48 -15.02
N TRP A 282 14.47 -0.79 -14.88
CA TRP A 282 15.73 -1.28 -14.34
C TRP A 282 16.90 -1.20 -15.34
N LEU A 283 16.63 -0.99 -16.63
CA LEU A 283 17.64 -0.68 -17.64
C LEU A 283 18.02 0.80 -17.52
N LEU A 284 19.19 1.09 -16.97
CA LEU A 284 19.62 2.48 -16.72
C LEU A 284 20.25 3.15 -17.94
N ASP A 285 21.24 2.49 -18.54
CA ASP A 285 21.99 3.03 -19.68
C ASP A 285 21.21 2.89 -21.01
N ASN A 286 21.76 3.41 -22.08
CA ASN A 286 21.26 3.24 -23.45
C ASN A 286 21.76 1.97 -24.14
N LYS A 287 22.59 1.17 -23.46
CA LYS A 287 23.17 -0.11 -23.91
C LYS A 287 23.05 -1.18 -22.81
N LEU A 288 23.37 -2.41 -23.17
CA LEU A 288 23.52 -3.51 -22.21
C LEU A 288 24.71 -4.39 -22.62
N THR A 289 25.63 -4.59 -21.68
CA THR A 289 26.74 -5.52 -21.81
C THR A 289 26.36 -6.85 -21.18
N VAL A 290 26.23 -7.90 -22.00
CA VAL A 290 25.94 -9.27 -21.56
C VAL A 290 27.22 -10.06 -21.52
N ILE A 291 27.57 -10.61 -20.35
CA ILE A 291 28.76 -11.45 -20.16
C ILE A 291 28.36 -12.89 -19.90
N LYS A 292 27.47 -13.14 -18.93
CA LYS A 292 27.03 -14.47 -18.50
C LYS A 292 25.55 -14.59 -18.22
N ASN A 293 24.88 -13.45 -18.03
CA ASN A 293 23.46 -13.39 -17.67
C ASN A 293 22.59 -13.39 -18.92
N THR A 294 21.35 -13.79 -18.78
CA THR A 294 20.29 -13.54 -19.74
C THR A 294 19.25 -12.61 -19.12
N TYR A 295 18.65 -11.77 -19.92
CA TYR A 295 17.66 -10.79 -19.45
C TYR A 295 16.34 -10.96 -20.20
N GLN A 296 15.23 -10.89 -19.48
CA GLN A 296 13.90 -10.88 -20.07
C GLN A 296 13.44 -9.43 -20.20
N ILE A 297 13.27 -9.00 -21.43
CA ILE A 297 12.90 -7.64 -21.77
C ILE A 297 11.41 -7.61 -22.11
N LYS A 298 10.63 -6.87 -21.35
CA LYS A 298 9.19 -6.68 -21.60
C LYS A 298 8.97 -5.70 -22.73
N ILE A 299 8.30 -6.15 -23.78
CA ILE A 299 7.94 -5.35 -24.94
C ILE A 299 6.42 -5.17 -24.95
N PRO A 300 5.90 -3.93 -24.78
CA PRO A 300 4.46 -3.71 -24.85
C PRO A 300 3.91 -4.11 -26.22
N LYS A 301 2.76 -4.77 -26.22
CA LYS A 301 1.99 -5.00 -27.45
C LYS A 301 1.28 -3.72 -27.82
N GLU A 302 1.15 -3.45 -29.12
CA GLU A 302 0.32 -2.35 -29.58
C GLU A 302 -1.12 -2.54 -29.06
N SER A 303 -1.71 -1.45 -28.53
CA SER A 303 -3.09 -1.39 -28.05
C SER A 303 -4.03 -0.98 -29.17
#